data_6d94ff7e6a4150d6303340db20ffb0e0
#
_entry.id   6d94ff7e6a4150d6303340db20ffb0e0
#
_cell.length_a   1.000
_cell.length_b   1.000
_cell.length_c   1.000
_cell.angle_alpha   90.00
_cell.angle_beta   90.00
_cell.angle_gamma   90.00
#
_symmetry.space_group_name_H-M   'P 1'
#
loop_
_entity.id
_entity.type
_entity.pdbx_description
1 polymer ?
#
loop_
_entity_poly.entity_id
_entity_poly.type
_entity_poly.pdbx_seq_one_letter_code
_entity_poly.pdbx_strand_id
1 'polypeptide(L)'
;MWRLRPTVLLAAAWALSCLVIVRRRLRTSGVRASCPPAPRLGPRSSAGVQAVISRLSPTCIERALILQAWLSAHGEQREIVVGVPQGGISGEDTAHAWLEGTEALSSQRYLEIHRIPPRGAR
;
A
#
# COMPACT_ATOMS: atom_id res chain seq x y z
N MET A 1 -0.51 9.21 27.43
CA MET A 1 -0.39 10.24 26.40
C MET A 1 0.64 9.82 25.38
N TRP A 2 0.23 9.70 24.15
CA TRP A 2 1.16 9.38 23.09
C TRP A 2 1.92 10.64 22.66
N ARG A 3 3.16 10.44 22.27
CA ARG A 3 4.01 11.54 21.84
C ARG A 3 4.38 11.38 20.37
N LEU A 4 4.47 12.50 19.67
CA LEU A 4 4.94 12.52 18.32
C LEU A 4 6.46 12.34 18.31
N ARG A 5 6.89 11.12 18.12
CA ARG A 5 8.32 10.83 18.02
C ARG A 5 8.85 11.29 16.67
N PRO A 6 10.12 11.73 16.59
CA PRO A 6 10.69 12.12 15.30
C PRO A 6 10.58 11.03 14.24
N THR A 7 10.74 9.76 14.62
CA THR A 7 10.63 8.65 13.68
C THR A 7 9.21 8.50 13.16
N VAL A 8 8.20 8.73 14.00
CA VAL A 8 6.80 8.70 13.57
C VAL A 8 6.52 9.85 12.59
N LEU A 9 7.04 11.02 12.85
CA LEU A 9 6.88 12.17 11.96
C LEU A 9 7.59 11.94 10.62
N LEU A 10 8.78 11.35 10.65
CA LEU A 10 9.49 11.00 9.42
C LEU A 10 8.74 9.95 8.62
N ALA A 11 8.16 8.96 9.30
CA ALA A 11 7.35 7.93 8.64
C ALA A 11 6.11 8.56 7.99
N ALA A 12 5.44 9.49 8.70
CA ALA A 12 4.30 10.20 8.16
C ALA A 12 4.69 11.05 6.95
N ALA A 13 5.82 11.77 7.03
CA ALA A 13 6.30 12.58 5.92
C ALA A 13 6.64 11.72 4.69
N TRP A 14 7.28 10.56 4.92
CA TRP A 14 7.55 9.63 3.84
C TRP A 14 6.26 9.13 3.20
N ALA A 15 5.28 8.70 4.02
CA ALA A 15 4.01 8.19 3.52
C ALA A 15 3.26 9.25 2.70
N LEU A 16 3.25 10.49 3.17
CA LEU A 16 2.61 11.58 2.45
C LEU A 16 3.30 11.84 1.11
N SER A 17 4.62 11.89 1.10
CA SER A 17 5.40 12.05 -0.12
C SER A 17 5.15 10.89 -1.07
N CYS A 18 5.11 9.68 -0.54
CA CYS A 18 4.83 8.46 -1.29
C CYS A 18 3.47 8.53 -1.96
N LEU A 19 2.46 8.97 -1.23
CA LEU A 19 1.10 9.09 -1.77
C LEU A 19 1.06 10.05 -2.95
N VAL A 20 1.71 11.20 -2.85
CA VAL A 20 1.78 12.17 -3.94
C VAL A 20 2.48 11.57 -5.16
N ILE A 21 3.62 10.94 -4.94
CA ILE A 21 4.42 10.34 -6.01
C ILE A 21 3.66 9.21 -6.69
N VAL A 22 3.05 8.32 -5.91
CA VAL A 22 2.29 7.19 -6.43
C VAL A 22 1.10 7.68 -7.25
N ARG A 23 0.37 8.69 -6.77
CA ARG A 23 -0.74 9.26 -7.53
C ARG A 23 -0.31 9.77 -8.89
N ARG A 24 0.83 10.46 -8.94
CA ARG A 24 1.37 10.96 -10.20
C ARG A 24 1.79 9.82 -11.12
N ARG A 25 2.47 8.83 -10.58
CA ARG A 25 2.93 7.68 -11.37
C ARG A 25 1.78 6.82 -11.88
N LEU A 26 0.72 6.66 -11.10
CA LEU A 26 -0.46 5.93 -11.55
C LEU A 26 -1.14 6.63 -12.73
N ARG A 27 -1.14 7.95 -12.76
CA ARG A 27 -1.69 8.71 -13.88
C ARG A 27 -0.87 8.56 -15.16
N THR A 28 0.44 8.39 -15.03
CA THR A 28 1.35 8.36 -16.19
C THR A 28 1.77 6.96 -16.58
N SER A 29 1.91 6.06 -15.62
CA SER A 29 2.46 4.70 -15.85
C SER A 29 1.50 3.58 -15.46
N GLY A 30 0.33 3.90 -14.92
CA GLY A 30 -0.64 2.90 -14.52
C GLY A 30 -0.13 1.95 -13.45
N VAL A 31 -0.39 0.65 -13.63
CA VAL A 31 -0.01 -0.37 -12.65
C VAL A 31 1.49 -0.54 -12.46
N ARG A 32 2.29 0.11 -13.29
CA ARG A 32 3.75 0.09 -13.14
C ARG A 32 4.23 1.12 -12.11
N ALA A 33 3.31 1.90 -11.56
CA ALA A 33 3.67 2.86 -10.52
C ALA A 33 4.35 2.13 -9.36
N SER A 34 5.39 2.75 -8.84
CA SER A 34 6.11 2.19 -7.69
C SER A 34 6.30 3.27 -6.65
N CYS A 35 6.35 2.82 -5.40
CA CYS A 35 6.57 3.69 -4.27
C CYS A 35 8.08 3.86 -4.04
N PRO A 36 8.57 5.06 -3.67
CA PRO A 36 9.97 5.21 -3.29
C PRO A 36 10.28 4.34 -2.07
N PRO A 37 11.53 3.89 -1.93
CA PRO A 37 11.88 3.03 -0.79
C PRO A 37 11.65 3.75 0.53
N ALA A 38 11.12 3.02 1.51
CA ALA A 38 10.84 3.55 2.82
C ALA A 38 12.11 3.64 3.66
N PRO A 39 12.22 4.64 4.54
CA PRO A 39 13.30 4.66 5.52
C PRO A 39 13.07 3.58 6.57
N ARG A 40 14.16 3.03 7.09
CA ARG A 40 14.09 1.99 8.11
C ARG A 40 14.04 2.64 9.48
N LEU A 41 12.84 2.96 9.93
CA LEU A 41 12.62 3.70 11.18
C LEU A 41 12.15 2.84 12.34
N GLY A 42 11.92 1.54 12.09
CA GLY A 42 11.44 0.60 13.09
C GLY A 42 9.92 0.41 13.05
N PRO A 43 9.43 -0.75 13.55
CA PRO A 43 8.01 -1.09 13.46
C PRO A 43 7.07 -0.10 14.15
N ARG A 44 7.53 0.50 15.25
CA ARG A 44 6.70 1.45 16.01
C ARG A 44 6.40 2.72 15.22
N SER A 45 7.25 3.06 14.26
CA SER A 45 7.07 4.25 13.43
C SER A 45 5.93 4.08 12.41
N SER A 46 5.43 2.86 12.23
CA SER A 46 4.30 2.59 11.34
C SER A 46 3.06 3.40 11.72
N ALA A 47 2.96 3.87 12.97
CA ALA A 47 1.87 4.74 13.38
C ALA A 47 1.76 5.99 12.51
N GLY A 48 2.91 6.53 12.05
CA GLY A 48 2.91 7.67 11.14
C GLY A 48 2.32 7.33 9.80
N VAL A 49 2.67 6.16 9.25
CA VAL A 49 2.11 5.68 7.98
C VAL A 49 0.61 5.47 8.11
N GLN A 50 0.17 4.82 9.18
CA GLN A 50 -1.24 4.56 9.42
C GLN A 50 -2.04 5.85 9.59
N ALA A 51 -1.46 6.86 10.25
CA ALA A 51 -2.11 8.15 10.41
C ALA A 51 -2.37 8.83 9.06
N VAL A 52 -1.40 8.77 8.15
CA VAL A 52 -1.56 9.32 6.79
C VAL A 52 -2.66 8.56 6.04
N ILE A 53 -2.61 7.23 6.09
CA ILE A 53 -3.61 6.39 5.42
C ILE A 53 -5.01 6.70 5.96
N SER A 54 -5.17 6.78 7.27
CA SER A 54 -6.47 7.03 7.90
C SER A 54 -7.03 8.39 7.54
N ARG A 55 -6.19 9.43 7.48
CA ARG A 55 -6.64 10.79 7.25
C ARG A 55 -6.88 11.15 5.81
N LEU A 56 -6.08 10.59 4.90
CA LEU A 56 -6.13 10.96 3.48
C LEU A 56 -6.91 9.97 2.64
N SER A 57 -7.31 8.84 3.22
CA SER A 57 -8.13 7.82 2.57
C SER A 57 -7.67 7.50 1.14
N PRO A 58 -6.43 7.03 0.96
CA PRO A 58 -5.94 6.70 -0.37
C PRO A 58 -6.76 5.56 -0.98
N THR A 59 -6.68 5.43 -2.29
CA THR A 59 -7.30 4.30 -2.98
C THR A 59 -6.66 2.98 -2.53
N CYS A 60 -7.31 1.87 -2.82
CA CYS A 60 -6.81 0.56 -2.40
C CYS A 60 -5.40 0.27 -2.96
N ILE A 61 -5.15 0.63 -4.23
CA ILE A 61 -3.82 0.41 -4.81
C ILE A 61 -2.78 1.36 -4.21
N GLU A 62 -3.14 2.60 -3.96
CA GLU A 62 -2.23 3.56 -3.32
C GLU A 62 -1.82 3.07 -1.93
N ARG A 63 -2.79 2.65 -1.14
CA ARG A 63 -2.54 2.11 0.19
C ARG A 63 -1.66 0.86 0.14
N ALA A 64 -1.97 -0.05 -0.76
CA ALA A 64 -1.20 -1.29 -0.90
C ALA A 64 0.26 -1.00 -1.27
N LEU A 65 0.50 -0.07 -2.18
CA LEU A 65 1.86 0.30 -2.59
C LEU A 65 2.65 0.94 -1.44
N ILE A 66 2.02 1.81 -0.66
CA ILE A 66 2.66 2.45 0.49
C ILE A 66 3.03 1.39 1.53
N LEU A 67 2.09 0.52 1.87
CA LEU A 67 2.32 -0.53 2.87
C LEU A 67 3.36 -1.55 2.39
N GLN A 68 3.34 -1.91 1.11
CA GLN A 68 4.33 -2.82 0.54
C GLN A 68 5.75 -2.25 0.70
N ALA A 69 5.93 -0.98 0.36
CA ALA A 69 7.24 -0.33 0.46
C ALA A 69 7.70 -0.24 1.92
N TRP A 70 6.79 0.10 2.83
CA TRP A 70 7.10 0.18 4.25
C TRP A 70 7.53 -1.17 4.80
N LEU A 71 6.76 -2.22 4.55
CA LEU A 71 7.06 -3.56 5.05
C LEU A 71 8.34 -4.11 4.42
N SER A 72 8.56 -3.83 3.14
CA SER A 72 9.77 -4.28 2.45
C SER A 72 11.04 -3.70 3.09
N ALA A 73 11.02 -2.43 3.49
CA ALA A 73 12.13 -1.80 4.18
C ALA A 73 12.38 -2.43 5.56
N HIS A 74 11.37 -3.07 6.12
CA HIS A 74 11.45 -3.70 7.45
C HIS A 74 11.56 -5.22 7.38
N GLY A 75 11.97 -5.75 6.23
CA GLY A 75 12.27 -7.16 6.06
C GLY A 75 11.08 -8.04 5.69
N GLU A 76 9.91 -7.47 5.45
CA GLU A 76 8.75 -8.24 5.04
C GLU A 76 8.44 -8.01 3.57
N GLN A 77 8.75 -9.00 2.75
CA GLN A 77 8.50 -8.96 1.32
C GLN A 77 7.10 -9.53 1.04
N ARG A 78 6.17 -8.67 0.64
CA ARG A 78 4.80 -9.10 0.34
C ARG A 78 4.39 -8.61 -1.02
N GLU A 79 3.66 -9.45 -1.74
CA GLU A 79 3.10 -9.08 -3.03
C GLU A 79 1.77 -8.35 -2.85
N ILE A 80 1.47 -7.46 -3.78
CA ILE A 80 0.15 -6.85 -3.87
C ILE A 80 -0.68 -7.74 -4.78
N VAL A 81 -1.83 -8.16 -4.31
CA VAL A 81 -2.77 -8.96 -5.09
C VAL A 81 -3.84 -8.03 -5.64
N VAL A 82 -4.10 -8.13 -6.94
CA VAL A 82 -5.18 -7.41 -7.59
C VAL A 82 -6.23 -8.42 -8.03
N GLY A 83 -7.47 -8.18 -7.67
CA GLY A 83 -8.55 -9.09 -7.99
C GLY A 83 -9.80 -8.38 -8.47
N VAL A 84 -10.68 -9.15 -9.10
CA VAL A 84 -12.01 -8.68 -9.51
C VAL A 84 -13.06 -9.46 -8.70
N PRO A 85 -14.25 -8.87 -8.47
CA PRO A 85 -15.31 -9.59 -7.74
C PRO A 85 -15.63 -10.92 -8.40
N GLN A 86 -15.81 -11.97 -7.61
CA GLN A 86 -16.08 -13.31 -8.15
C GLN A 86 -17.39 -13.40 -8.91
N GLY A 87 -18.35 -12.59 -8.59
CA GLY A 87 -19.61 -12.52 -9.33
C GLY A 87 -19.53 -11.73 -10.64
N GLY A 88 -18.32 -11.30 -11.00
CA GLY A 88 -18.12 -10.44 -12.17
C GLY A 88 -18.21 -8.97 -11.78
N ILE A 89 -17.77 -8.11 -12.68
CA ILE A 89 -17.85 -6.67 -12.49
C ILE A 89 -19.23 -6.20 -12.88
N SER A 90 -19.94 -5.59 -11.94
CA SER A 90 -21.25 -5.03 -12.22
C SER A 90 -21.41 -3.71 -11.47
N GLY A 91 -21.96 -2.72 -12.13
CA GLY A 91 -22.25 -1.44 -11.54
C GLY A 91 -21.02 -0.79 -10.94
N GLU A 92 -21.02 -0.60 -9.63
CA GLU A 92 -19.95 0.08 -8.91
C GLU A 92 -18.81 -0.84 -8.50
N ASP A 93 -18.96 -2.14 -8.68
CA ASP A 93 -17.92 -3.09 -8.29
C ASP A 93 -16.73 -2.94 -9.22
N THR A 94 -15.58 -2.65 -8.61
CA THR A 94 -14.33 -2.46 -9.32
C THR A 94 -13.27 -3.43 -8.83
N ALA A 95 -12.14 -3.47 -9.52
CA ALA A 95 -11.01 -4.24 -9.06
C ALA A 95 -10.55 -3.74 -7.69
N HIS A 96 -10.08 -4.65 -6.86
CA HIS A 96 -9.54 -4.36 -5.54
C HIS A 96 -8.09 -4.80 -5.46
N ALA A 97 -7.28 -4.03 -4.76
CA ALA A 97 -5.87 -4.36 -4.52
C ALA A 97 -5.62 -4.43 -3.03
N TRP A 98 -4.86 -5.45 -2.60
CA TRP A 98 -4.51 -5.62 -1.19
C TRP A 98 -3.16 -6.30 -1.07
N LEU A 99 -2.52 -6.17 0.09
CA LEU A 99 -1.29 -6.90 0.39
C LEU A 99 -1.63 -8.34 0.78
N GLU A 100 -0.89 -9.27 0.23
CA GLU A 100 -1.04 -10.68 0.55
C GLU A 100 -0.93 -10.90 2.06
N GLY A 101 -1.87 -11.63 2.61
CA GLY A 101 -1.90 -11.96 4.03
C GLY A 101 -2.54 -10.93 4.93
N THR A 102 -2.97 -9.79 4.41
CA THR A 102 -3.57 -8.73 5.25
C THR A 102 -5.08 -8.68 5.21
N GLU A 103 -5.69 -9.22 4.14
CA GLU A 103 -7.14 -9.17 3.98
C GLU A 103 -7.66 -10.54 3.56
N ALA A 104 -7.85 -11.42 4.53
CA ALA A 104 -8.29 -12.78 4.28
C ALA A 104 -9.62 -12.84 3.52
N LEU A 105 -10.56 -11.94 3.83
CA LEU A 105 -11.84 -11.88 3.15
C LEU A 105 -11.73 -11.50 1.69
N SER A 106 -10.76 -10.67 1.35
CA SER A 106 -10.54 -10.28 -0.05
C SER A 106 -10.16 -11.48 -0.91
N SER A 107 -9.33 -12.38 -0.37
CA SER A 107 -8.96 -13.61 -1.08
C SER A 107 -10.16 -14.50 -1.40
N GLN A 108 -11.22 -14.44 -0.57
CA GLN A 108 -12.42 -15.23 -0.76
C GLN A 108 -13.44 -14.58 -1.68
N ARG A 109 -13.47 -13.25 -1.72
CA ARG A 109 -14.47 -12.47 -2.48
C ARG A 109 -14.02 -12.08 -3.86
N TYR A 110 -12.70 -12.03 -4.09
CA TYR A 110 -12.13 -11.56 -5.34
C TYR A 110 -11.36 -12.67 -6.03
N LEU A 111 -11.47 -12.68 -7.34
CA LEU A 111 -10.66 -13.57 -8.17
C LEU A 111 -9.37 -12.85 -8.54
N GLU A 112 -8.25 -13.42 -8.17
CA GLU A 112 -6.95 -12.83 -8.45
C GLU A 112 -6.70 -12.78 -9.95
N ILE A 113 -6.28 -11.61 -10.45
CA ILE A 113 -5.95 -11.42 -11.86
C ILE A 113 -4.52 -10.94 -12.07
N HIS A 114 -3.88 -10.41 -11.03
CA HIS A 114 -2.53 -9.87 -11.17
C HIS A 114 -1.86 -9.78 -9.81
N ARG A 115 -0.52 -9.86 -9.79
CA ARG A 115 0.28 -9.64 -8.60
C ARG A 115 1.39 -8.65 -8.90
N ILE A 116 1.69 -7.79 -7.92
CA ILE A 116 2.78 -6.83 -8.00
C ILE A 116 3.82 -7.20 -6.97
N PRO A 117 5.02 -7.63 -7.39
CA PRO A 117 6.07 -8.01 -6.43
C PRO A 117 6.64 -6.77 -5.73
N PRO A 118 7.22 -6.94 -4.55
CA PRO A 118 7.89 -5.84 -3.88
C PRO A 118 9.11 -5.39 -4.68
N ARG A 119 9.41 -4.11 -4.57
CA ARG A 119 10.56 -3.53 -5.27
C ARG A 119 11.84 -4.19 -4.75
N GLY A 120 12.69 -4.63 -5.66
CA GLY A 120 13.93 -5.32 -5.32
C GLY A 120 13.80 -6.81 -5.06
N ALA A 121 12.58 -7.35 -5.07
CA ALA A 121 12.37 -8.79 -5.01
C ALA A 121 12.83 -9.43 -6.32
N ARG A 122 13.47 -10.60 -6.20
CA ARG A 122 13.97 -11.33 -7.35
C ARG A 122 13.53 -12.79 -7.31
#